data_1d51d683455309c15acd5eb6fe0eba6b
#
_entry.id   1d51d683455309c15acd5eb6fe0eba6b
#
_cell.length_a   1.000
_cell.length_b   1.000
_cell.length_c   1.000
_cell.angle_alpha   90.00
_cell.angle_beta   90.00
_cell.angle_gamma   90.00
#
_symmetry.space_group_name_H-M   'P 1'
#
loop_
_entity.id
_entity.type
_entity.pdbx_description
1 polymer ?
#
loop_
_entity_poly.entity_id
_entity_poly.type
_entity_poly.pdbx_seq_one_letter_code
_entity_poly.pdbx_strand_id
1 'polypeptide(L)'
;MLKGTTILCVRRGGNVAIGGDGQVTMGATVLKRNARKLRKMYGEKVLAGFSGATADAFTLFEKFEGKLESYRGNITRASVELAKDWRTDKILRRLEALLIIADLEHTFILSGTGDVIEPEDGISAIGSGGPYAQAAARALSENTGLSAREIVEKAMKIASDICIYTNDNVTIEELNG
;
A
#
# COMPACT_ATOMS: atom_id res chain seq x y z
N MET A 1 -18.32 -3.92 9.59
CA MET A 1 -17.03 -4.02 8.86
C MET A 1 -16.39 -2.64 8.81
N LEU A 2 -15.14 -2.55 9.22
CA LEU A 2 -14.36 -1.32 9.08
C LEU A 2 -13.92 -1.17 7.63
N LYS A 3 -14.27 -0.06 7.01
CA LYS A 3 -13.87 0.31 5.65
C LYS A 3 -13.20 1.68 5.68
N GLY A 4 -12.51 1.99 4.65
CA GLY A 4 -11.89 3.29 4.48
C GLY A 4 -10.40 3.13 4.34
N THR A 5 -9.97 2.97 3.10
CA THR A 5 -8.55 2.93 2.79
C THR A 5 -8.35 3.16 1.31
N THR A 6 -7.39 4.01 1.01
CA THR A 6 -6.74 4.04 -0.29
C THR A 6 -5.24 4.08 -0.05
N ILE A 7 -4.54 3.12 -0.60
CA ILE A 7 -3.08 3.11 -0.70
C ILE A 7 -2.73 3.16 -2.18
N LEU A 8 -1.84 4.06 -2.54
CA LEU A 8 -1.33 4.20 -3.90
C LEU A 8 0.20 4.25 -3.87
N CYS A 9 0.83 3.42 -4.68
CA CYS A 9 2.27 3.41 -4.87
C CYS A 9 2.59 3.70 -6.35
N VAL A 10 3.49 4.64 -6.59
CA VAL A 10 3.92 5.04 -7.94
C VAL A 10 5.44 5.01 -8.01
N ARG A 11 5.94 4.29 -9.00
CA ARG A 11 7.36 4.23 -9.35
C ARG A 11 7.58 5.01 -10.65
N ARG A 12 8.47 6.00 -10.63
CA ARG A 12 8.81 6.80 -11.80
C ARG A 12 10.18 7.45 -11.67
N GLY A 13 10.98 7.38 -12.74
CA GLY A 13 12.26 8.08 -12.80
C GLY A 13 13.27 7.64 -11.74
N GLY A 14 13.27 6.37 -11.35
CA GLY A 14 14.16 5.85 -10.30
C GLY A 14 13.69 6.12 -8.88
N ASN A 15 12.58 6.83 -8.71
CA ASN A 15 11.98 7.11 -7.41
C ASN A 15 10.70 6.30 -7.21
N VAL A 16 10.35 6.04 -5.95
CA VAL A 16 9.08 5.42 -5.59
C VAL A 16 8.43 6.20 -4.46
N ALA A 17 7.14 6.49 -4.62
CA ALA A 17 6.31 7.17 -3.62
C ALA A 17 5.09 6.33 -3.29
N ILE A 18 4.72 6.29 -2.01
CA ILE A 18 3.52 5.62 -1.54
C ILE A 18 2.69 6.60 -0.72
N GLY A 19 1.39 6.65 -1.01
CA GLY A 19 0.43 7.49 -0.29
C GLY A 19 -0.64 6.64 0.37
N GLY A 20 -1.08 7.08 1.54
CA GLY A 20 -2.20 6.49 2.26
C GLY A 20 -3.12 7.56 2.81
N ASP A 21 -4.42 7.39 2.70
CA ASP A 21 -5.39 8.25 3.36
C ASP A 21 -5.50 7.93 4.86
N GLY A 22 -6.19 8.79 5.60
CA GLY A 22 -6.31 8.65 7.05
C GLY A 22 -7.66 8.16 7.54
N GLN A 23 -8.63 7.90 6.66
CA GLN A 23 -9.99 7.61 7.08
C GLN A 23 -10.17 6.17 7.56
N VAL A 24 -10.83 6.03 8.72
CA VAL A 24 -11.39 4.77 9.21
C VAL A 24 -12.89 4.95 9.35
N THR A 25 -13.66 4.07 8.70
CA THR A 25 -15.12 4.17 8.61
C THR A 25 -15.76 2.87 9.09
N MET A 26 -16.82 2.98 9.87
CA MET A 26 -17.66 1.85 10.26
C MET A 26 -19.08 2.11 9.74
N GLY A 27 -19.52 1.32 8.77
CA GLY A 27 -20.78 1.57 8.08
C GLY A 27 -20.79 2.96 7.43
N ALA A 28 -21.69 3.83 7.87
CA ALA A 28 -21.81 5.21 7.40
C ALA A 28 -21.12 6.24 8.30
N THR A 29 -20.38 5.80 9.32
CA THR A 29 -19.77 6.68 10.33
C THR A 29 -18.26 6.72 10.20
N VAL A 30 -17.69 7.91 10.08
CA VAL A 30 -16.24 8.13 10.13
C VAL A 30 -15.79 8.10 11.59
N LEU A 31 -14.96 7.12 11.95
CA LEU A 31 -14.43 6.95 13.31
C LEU A 31 -13.12 7.69 13.52
N LYS A 32 -12.29 7.79 12.49
CA LYS A 32 -10.97 8.43 12.55
C LYS A 32 -10.62 9.02 11.19
N ARG A 33 -9.91 10.16 11.19
CA ARG A 33 -9.54 10.86 9.96
C ARG A 33 -8.03 10.89 9.67
N ASN A 34 -7.21 10.51 10.63
CA ASN A 34 -5.75 10.60 10.57
C ASN A 34 -5.04 9.30 10.97
N ALA A 35 -5.61 8.17 10.59
CA ALA A 35 -4.98 6.87 10.80
C ALA A 35 -3.71 6.75 9.95
N ARG A 36 -2.69 6.12 10.50
CA ARG A 36 -1.47 5.79 9.78
C ARG A 36 -1.58 4.40 9.15
N LYS A 37 -1.48 4.35 7.83
CA LYS A 37 -1.59 3.13 7.04
C LYS A 37 -0.30 2.78 6.30
N LEU A 38 0.74 3.57 6.53
CA LEU A 38 2.06 3.39 5.93
C LEU A 38 3.11 3.12 6.99
N ARG A 39 4.14 2.36 6.63
CA ARG A 39 5.32 2.11 7.45
C ARG A 39 6.57 2.05 6.59
N LYS A 40 7.66 2.65 7.08
CA LYS A 40 9.01 2.41 6.56
C LYS A 40 9.67 1.30 7.37
N MET A 41 10.34 0.39 6.69
CA MET A 41 10.96 -0.80 7.27
C MET A 41 12.41 -0.93 6.81
N TYR A 42 13.16 -1.79 7.48
CA TYR A 42 14.52 -2.18 7.10
C TYR A 42 15.44 -0.97 6.87
N GLY A 43 15.67 -0.18 7.93
CA GLY A 43 16.51 1.01 7.85
C GLY A 43 15.98 2.04 6.85
N GLU A 44 14.66 2.20 6.77
CA GLU A 44 13.96 3.13 5.87
C GLU A 44 14.13 2.84 4.38
N LYS A 45 14.55 1.62 4.02
CA LYS A 45 14.77 1.20 2.63
C LYS A 45 13.56 0.54 1.98
N VAL A 46 12.54 0.19 2.77
CA VAL A 46 11.33 -0.49 2.31
C VAL A 46 10.10 0.29 2.75
N LEU A 47 9.20 0.53 1.81
CA LEU A 47 7.89 1.15 2.04
C LEU A 47 6.83 0.08 2.12
N ALA A 48 5.91 0.20 3.07
CA ALA A 48 4.77 -0.69 3.21
C ALA A 48 3.49 0.10 3.44
N GLY A 49 2.40 -0.38 2.84
CA GLY A 49 1.05 0.15 3.06
C GLY A 49 0.05 -0.99 3.14
N PHE A 50 -1.02 -0.79 3.88
CA PHE A 50 -2.06 -1.81 4.04
C PHE A 50 -3.46 -1.26 3.84
N SER A 51 -4.35 -2.13 3.39
CA SER A 51 -5.80 -1.94 3.47
C SER A 51 -6.43 -3.13 4.18
N GLY A 52 -7.41 -2.86 5.06
CA GLY A 52 -8.06 -3.86 5.89
C GLY A 52 -8.13 -3.44 7.35
N ALA A 53 -8.36 -4.41 8.24
CA ALA A 53 -8.41 -4.14 9.67
C ALA A 53 -7.02 -3.79 10.22
N THR A 54 -6.96 -2.76 11.06
CA THR A 54 -5.69 -2.27 11.62
C THR A 54 -4.93 -3.33 12.41
N ALA A 55 -5.64 -4.14 13.21
CA ALA A 55 -5.02 -5.22 13.97
C ALA A 55 -4.37 -6.27 13.07
N ASP A 56 -5.04 -6.63 11.97
CA ASP A 56 -4.53 -7.57 10.98
C ASP A 56 -3.28 -7.02 10.30
N ALA A 57 -3.30 -5.74 9.97
CA ALA A 57 -2.18 -5.06 9.35
C ALA A 57 -0.93 -5.05 10.23
N PHE A 58 -1.05 -4.77 11.52
CA PHE A 58 0.08 -4.82 12.45
C PHE A 58 0.71 -6.20 12.51
N THR A 59 -0.10 -7.24 12.60
CA THR A 59 0.38 -8.62 12.59
C THR A 59 1.16 -8.93 11.31
N LEU A 60 0.63 -8.54 10.15
CA LEU A 60 1.27 -8.76 8.87
C LEU A 60 2.56 -7.95 8.71
N PHE A 61 2.59 -6.70 9.19
CA PHE A 61 3.79 -5.87 9.17
C PHE A 61 4.91 -6.45 10.03
N GLU A 62 4.60 -6.91 11.24
CA GLU A 62 5.59 -7.57 12.11
C GLU A 62 6.15 -8.83 11.47
N LYS A 63 5.29 -9.63 10.88
CA LYS A 63 5.72 -10.84 10.15
C LYS A 63 6.59 -10.50 8.95
N PHE A 64 6.24 -9.46 8.21
CA PHE A 64 7.03 -9.02 7.06
C PHE A 64 8.40 -8.48 7.49
N GLU A 65 8.47 -7.69 8.54
CA GLU A 65 9.74 -7.21 9.10
C GLU A 65 10.66 -8.38 9.49
N GLY A 66 10.11 -9.43 10.11
CA GLY A 66 10.86 -10.65 10.41
C GLY A 66 11.41 -11.35 9.17
N LYS A 67 10.61 -11.40 8.09
CA LYS A 67 11.07 -11.94 6.79
C LYS A 67 12.18 -11.08 6.17
N LEU A 68 12.04 -9.74 6.23
CA LEU A 68 13.08 -8.82 5.74
C LEU A 68 14.42 -9.04 6.46
N GLU A 69 14.41 -9.19 7.77
CA GLU A 69 15.63 -9.49 8.55
C GLU A 69 16.22 -10.84 8.12
N SER A 70 15.39 -11.87 8.02
CA SER A 70 15.83 -13.23 7.64
C SER A 70 16.44 -13.28 6.23
N TYR A 71 15.93 -12.49 5.31
CA TYR A 71 16.36 -12.45 3.90
C TYR A 71 17.18 -11.21 3.54
N ARG A 72 17.72 -10.52 4.53
CA ARG A 72 18.65 -9.39 4.38
C ARG A 72 18.12 -8.28 3.46
N GLY A 73 16.85 -7.92 3.61
CA GLY A 73 16.19 -6.85 2.87
C GLY A 73 15.74 -7.23 1.46
N ASN A 74 15.84 -8.49 1.06
CA ASN A 74 15.33 -8.96 -0.23
C ASN A 74 13.79 -9.01 -0.19
N ILE A 75 13.13 -7.97 -0.71
CA ILE A 75 11.66 -7.87 -0.64
C ILE A 75 10.96 -8.92 -1.49
N THR A 76 11.56 -9.35 -2.60
CA THR A 76 10.99 -10.42 -3.43
C THR A 76 10.87 -11.72 -2.62
N ARG A 77 11.96 -12.13 -1.98
CA ARG A 77 12.00 -13.33 -1.16
C ARG A 77 11.08 -13.20 0.06
N ALA A 78 11.15 -12.07 0.78
CA ALA A 78 10.32 -11.80 1.94
C ALA A 78 8.83 -11.82 1.59
N SER A 79 8.44 -11.24 0.45
CA SER A 79 7.06 -11.21 -0.03
C SER A 79 6.52 -12.60 -0.35
N VAL A 80 7.29 -13.39 -1.08
CA VAL A 80 6.92 -14.78 -1.42
C VAL A 80 6.75 -15.63 -0.16
N GLU A 81 7.67 -15.54 0.77
CA GLU A 81 7.60 -16.31 2.02
C GLU A 81 6.46 -15.86 2.92
N LEU A 82 6.18 -14.56 3.01
CA LEU A 82 5.00 -14.09 3.74
C LEU A 82 3.70 -14.57 3.10
N ALA A 83 3.59 -14.50 1.78
CA ALA A 83 2.39 -14.96 1.06
C ALA A 83 2.13 -16.46 1.28
N LYS A 84 3.19 -17.28 1.30
CA LYS A 84 3.08 -18.71 1.65
C LYS A 84 2.56 -18.91 3.07
N ASP A 85 3.13 -18.23 4.04
CA ASP A 85 2.70 -18.31 5.44
C ASP A 85 1.26 -17.83 5.59
N TRP A 86 0.92 -16.72 4.95
CA TRP A 86 -0.42 -16.14 5.01
C TRP A 86 -1.49 -17.11 4.49
N ARG A 87 -1.20 -17.77 3.38
CA ARG A 87 -2.10 -18.76 2.79
C ARG A 87 -2.26 -20.02 3.64
N THR A 88 -1.18 -20.51 4.26
CA THR A 88 -1.12 -21.84 4.90
C THR A 88 -1.34 -21.82 6.41
N ASP A 89 -1.02 -20.73 7.08
CA ASP A 89 -1.21 -20.61 8.52
C ASP A 89 -2.69 -20.45 8.87
N LYS A 90 -3.18 -21.24 9.83
CA LYS A 90 -4.59 -21.26 10.23
C LYS A 90 -5.09 -19.94 10.81
N ILE A 91 -4.20 -19.18 11.42
CA ILE A 91 -4.50 -17.87 12.00
C ILE A 91 -4.40 -16.79 10.93
N LEU A 92 -3.26 -16.72 10.23
CA LEU A 92 -2.99 -15.68 9.24
C LEU A 92 -4.00 -15.68 8.07
N ARG A 93 -4.40 -16.86 7.59
CA ARG A 93 -5.35 -16.96 6.47
C ARG A 93 -6.74 -16.38 6.76
N ARG A 94 -7.04 -16.09 8.03
CA ARG A 94 -8.29 -15.43 8.44
C ARG A 94 -8.19 -13.91 8.39
N LEU A 95 -6.98 -13.38 8.20
CA LEU A 95 -6.76 -11.95 8.15
C LEU A 95 -7.18 -11.42 6.78
N GLU A 96 -8.10 -10.46 6.78
CA GLU A 96 -8.57 -9.78 5.57
C GLU A 96 -7.81 -8.48 5.40
N ALA A 97 -6.80 -8.49 4.56
CA ALA A 97 -5.99 -7.33 4.24
C ALA A 97 -5.33 -7.49 2.87
N LEU A 98 -4.88 -6.37 2.33
CA LEU A 98 -3.95 -6.33 1.21
C LEU A 98 -2.75 -5.49 1.62
N LEU A 99 -1.57 -5.86 1.16
CA LEU A 99 -0.34 -5.12 1.40
C LEU A 99 0.26 -4.64 0.08
N ILE A 100 0.83 -3.44 0.09
CA ILE A 100 1.79 -3.00 -0.92
C ILE A 100 3.15 -2.90 -0.25
N ILE A 101 4.16 -3.51 -0.85
CA ILE A 101 5.55 -3.47 -0.41
C ILE A 101 6.39 -2.95 -1.57
N ALA A 102 7.25 -1.97 -1.31
CA ALA A 102 8.11 -1.39 -2.34
C ALA A 102 9.51 -1.05 -1.80
N ASP A 103 10.50 -1.27 -2.63
CA ASP A 103 11.84 -0.71 -2.48
C ASP A 103 12.23 0.04 -3.77
N LEU A 104 13.50 0.41 -3.93
CA LEU A 104 13.94 1.13 -5.14
C LEU A 104 13.88 0.28 -6.42
N GLU A 105 13.80 -1.04 -6.31
CA GLU A 105 13.82 -1.95 -7.47
C GLU A 105 12.46 -2.57 -7.78
N HIS A 106 11.68 -2.92 -6.75
CA HIS A 106 10.45 -3.70 -6.89
C HIS A 106 9.26 -3.09 -6.15
N THR A 107 8.07 -3.38 -6.64
CA THR A 107 6.80 -3.13 -5.97
C THR A 107 5.94 -4.38 -6.05
N PHE A 108 5.39 -4.83 -4.92
CA PHE A 108 4.52 -6.01 -4.86
C PHE A 108 3.20 -5.71 -4.15
N ILE A 109 2.12 -6.29 -4.66
CA ILE A 109 0.84 -6.42 -3.95
C ILE A 109 0.76 -7.85 -3.42
N LEU A 110 0.50 -7.99 -2.12
CA LEU A 110 0.34 -9.28 -1.45
C LEU A 110 -1.08 -9.43 -0.95
N SER A 111 -1.62 -10.65 -1.10
CA SER A 111 -2.95 -11.01 -0.60
C SER A 111 -2.94 -12.28 0.25
N GLY A 112 -4.00 -12.47 1.03
CA GLY A 112 -4.18 -13.66 1.85
C GLY A 112 -4.42 -14.96 1.06
N THR A 113 -4.67 -14.87 -0.24
CA THR A 113 -4.78 -16.02 -1.14
C THR A 113 -3.42 -16.55 -1.59
N GLY A 114 -2.34 -15.88 -1.20
CA GLY A 114 -0.97 -16.25 -1.56
C GLY A 114 -0.45 -15.59 -2.82
N ASP A 115 -1.18 -14.58 -3.33
CA ASP A 115 -0.75 -13.83 -4.51
C ASP A 115 0.35 -12.84 -4.17
N VAL A 116 1.34 -12.76 -5.06
CA VAL A 116 2.40 -11.75 -5.08
C VAL A 116 2.41 -11.17 -6.49
N ILE A 117 1.89 -9.95 -6.64
CA ILE A 117 1.71 -9.32 -7.94
C ILE A 117 2.64 -8.13 -8.07
N GLU A 118 3.46 -8.10 -9.12
CA GLU A 118 4.26 -6.94 -9.49
C GLU A 118 3.57 -6.19 -10.65
N PRO A 119 3.26 -4.89 -10.51
CA PRO A 119 2.59 -4.14 -11.57
C PRO A 119 3.55 -3.84 -12.72
N GLU A 120 3.05 -3.96 -13.96
CA GLU A 120 3.83 -3.72 -15.17
C GLU A 120 4.18 -2.24 -15.40
N ASP A 121 3.27 -1.34 -15.01
CA ASP A 121 3.38 0.10 -15.23
C ASP A 121 3.96 0.88 -14.03
N GLY A 122 4.40 0.19 -12.99
CA GLY A 122 4.93 0.80 -11.77
C GLY A 122 3.88 1.45 -10.88
N ILE A 123 2.58 1.23 -11.14
CA ILE A 123 1.47 1.80 -10.37
C ILE A 123 0.70 0.68 -9.69
N SER A 124 0.54 0.78 -8.37
CA SER A 124 -0.23 -0.17 -7.57
C SER A 124 -1.17 0.57 -6.63
N ALA A 125 -2.39 0.13 -6.52
CA ALA A 125 -3.35 0.68 -5.58
C ALA A 125 -4.19 -0.41 -4.93
N ILE A 126 -4.52 -0.23 -3.67
CA ILE A 126 -5.38 -1.14 -2.89
C ILE A 126 -6.39 -0.34 -2.07
N GLY A 127 -7.42 -1.02 -1.62
CA GLY A 127 -8.47 -0.44 -0.79
C GLY A 127 -9.65 0.08 -1.58
N SER A 128 -10.62 0.67 -0.87
CA SER A 128 -11.90 1.13 -1.43
C SER A 128 -11.75 2.18 -2.51
N GLY A 129 -10.82 3.11 -2.33
CA GLY A 129 -10.51 4.15 -3.33
C GLY A 129 -9.42 3.76 -4.31
N GLY A 130 -8.88 2.55 -4.21
CA GLY A 130 -7.78 2.06 -5.04
C GLY A 130 -8.00 2.21 -6.54
N PRO A 131 -9.11 1.75 -7.10
CA PRO A 131 -9.39 1.89 -8.53
C PRO A 131 -9.39 3.33 -9.04
N TYR A 132 -9.92 4.26 -8.25
CA TYR A 132 -9.93 5.69 -8.62
C TYR A 132 -8.53 6.29 -8.59
N ALA A 133 -7.76 5.99 -7.54
CA ALA A 133 -6.37 6.43 -7.42
C ALA A 133 -5.49 5.83 -8.53
N GLN A 134 -5.67 4.57 -8.86
CA GLN A 134 -4.94 3.89 -9.92
C GLN A 134 -5.22 4.51 -11.28
N ALA A 135 -6.49 4.73 -11.63
CA ALA A 135 -6.88 5.34 -12.89
C ALA A 135 -6.33 6.77 -13.02
N ALA A 136 -6.43 7.57 -11.95
CA ALA A 136 -5.88 8.92 -11.92
C ALA A 136 -4.35 8.92 -12.05
N ALA A 137 -3.65 8.07 -11.32
CA ALA A 137 -2.19 7.95 -11.38
C ALA A 137 -1.72 7.52 -12.75
N ARG A 138 -2.40 6.58 -13.38
CA ARG A 138 -2.08 6.14 -14.74
C ARG A 138 -2.24 7.25 -15.75
N ALA A 139 -3.35 7.97 -15.73
CA ALA A 139 -3.58 9.10 -16.62
C ALA A 139 -2.52 10.20 -16.44
N LEU A 140 -2.16 10.54 -15.21
CA LEU A 140 -1.12 11.51 -14.91
C LEU A 140 0.27 11.03 -15.36
N SER A 141 0.58 9.76 -15.14
CA SER A 141 1.86 9.18 -15.58
C SER A 141 2.01 9.18 -17.10
N GLU A 142 0.96 8.87 -17.84
CA GLU A 142 0.98 8.80 -19.31
C GLU A 142 0.96 10.18 -19.98
N ASN A 143 0.42 11.20 -19.34
CA ASN A 143 0.14 12.49 -19.97
C ASN A 143 0.88 13.69 -19.36
N THR A 144 1.71 13.50 -18.34
CA THR A 144 2.44 14.59 -17.67
C THR A 144 3.88 14.20 -17.37
N GLY A 145 4.69 15.23 -17.05
CA GLY A 145 6.05 15.06 -16.54
C GLY A 145 6.15 15.09 -15.01
N LEU A 146 5.05 14.91 -14.28
CA LEU A 146 5.02 14.96 -12.83
C LEU A 146 5.91 13.87 -12.20
N SER A 147 6.49 14.18 -11.04
CA SER A 147 7.25 13.21 -10.24
C SER A 147 6.34 12.13 -9.64
N ALA A 148 6.92 11.04 -9.17
CA ALA A 148 6.17 9.99 -8.48
C ALA A 148 5.36 10.56 -7.30
N ARG A 149 5.98 11.42 -6.48
CA ARG A 149 5.31 12.09 -5.35
C ARG A 149 4.14 12.96 -5.80
N GLU A 150 4.33 13.79 -6.81
CA GLU A 150 3.27 14.67 -7.32
C GLU A 150 2.10 13.89 -7.89
N ILE A 151 2.36 12.77 -8.56
CA ILE A 151 1.31 11.87 -9.07
C ILE A 151 0.51 11.29 -7.89
N VAL A 152 1.20 10.81 -6.86
CA VAL A 152 0.52 10.27 -5.66
C VAL A 152 -0.35 11.34 -5.01
N GLU A 153 0.16 12.55 -4.81
CA GLU A 153 -0.61 13.67 -4.22
C GLU A 153 -1.90 13.94 -4.98
N LYS A 154 -1.79 14.11 -6.30
CA LYS A 154 -2.95 14.44 -7.17
C LYS A 154 -3.93 13.29 -7.30
N ALA A 155 -3.44 12.07 -7.49
CA ALA A 155 -4.29 10.89 -7.63
C ALA A 155 -5.04 10.55 -6.33
N MET A 156 -4.40 10.70 -5.19
CA MET A 156 -5.04 10.50 -3.88
C MET A 156 -6.13 11.56 -3.62
N LYS A 157 -5.91 12.80 -4.03
CA LYS A 157 -6.93 13.86 -3.95
C LYS A 157 -8.15 13.51 -4.80
N ILE A 158 -7.94 13.08 -6.04
CA ILE A 158 -9.02 12.65 -6.94
C ILE A 158 -9.80 11.48 -6.33
N ALA A 159 -9.11 10.48 -5.79
CA ALA A 159 -9.75 9.35 -5.12
C ALA A 159 -10.61 9.80 -3.93
N SER A 160 -10.12 10.77 -3.14
CA SER A 160 -10.87 11.31 -1.99
C SER A 160 -12.12 12.10 -2.41
N ASP A 161 -12.11 12.71 -3.57
CA ASP A 161 -13.26 13.45 -4.10
C ASP A 161 -14.37 12.52 -4.62
N ILE A 162 -14.03 11.28 -4.95
CA ILE A 162 -14.96 10.30 -5.54
C ILE A 162 -15.41 9.24 -4.51
N CYS A 163 -14.47 8.70 -3.75
CA CYS A 163 -14.71 7.58 -2.83
C CYS A 163 -15.09 8.08 -1.44
N ILE A 164 -16.31 7.77 -1.00
CA ILE A 164 -16.79 8.18 0.33
C ILE A 164 -16.02 7.56 1.50
N TYR A 165 -15.26 6.49 1.27
CA TYR A 165 -14.45 5.79 2.27
C TYR A 165 -13.01 6.31 2.37
N THR A 166 -12.67 7.36 1.61
CA THR A 166 -11.32 7.92 1.52
C THR A 166 -11.38 9.42 1.78
N ASN A 167 -10.43 9.94 2.56
CA ASN A 167 -10.31 11.38 2.79
C ASN A 167 -9.03 11.96 2.16
N ASP A 168 -8.91 13.28 2.20
CA ASP A 168 -7.77 14.04 1.69
C ASP A 168 -6.65 14.25 2.71
N ASN A 169 -6.75 13.62 3.87
CA ASN A 169 -5.69 13.62 4.87
C ASN A 169 -4.65 12.54 4.52
N VAL A 170 -3.81 12.85 3.55
CA VAL A 170 -2.88 11.91 2.93
C VAL A 170 -1.49 12.01 3.56
N THR A 171 -0.96 10.85 3.96
CA THR A 171 0.45 10.68 4.32
C THR A 171 1.19 10.13 3.12
N ILE A 172 2.38 10.67 2.81
CA ILE A 172 3.22 10.21 1.71
C ILE A 172 4.61 9.90 2.23
N GLU A 173 5.12 8.74 1.83
CA GLU A 173 6.50 8.32 2.05
C GLU A 173 7.16 8.04 0.70
N GLU A 174 8.47 8.30 0.59
CA GLU A 174 9.18 8.09 -0.67
C GLU A 174 10.60 7.57 -0.46
N LEU A 175 11.09 6.88 -1.48
CA LEU A 175 12.49 6.50 -1.64
C LEU A 175 13.00 7.13 -2.93
N ASN A 176 14.15 7.76 -2.84
CA ASN A 176 14.80 8.39 -3.99
C ASN A 176 16.05 7.60 -4.35
N GLY A 177 16.14 7.27 -5.61
CA GLY A 177 17.30 6.59 -6.16
C GLY A 177 18.46 7.54 -6.49
#